data_b939eb762ae77111cb9778ac18f0ac7d
#
_entry.id   b939eb762ae77111cb9778ac18f0ac7d
#
_cell.length_a   1.000
_cell.length_b   1.000
_cell.length_c   1.000
_cell.angle_alpha   90.00
_cell.angle_beta   90.00
_cell.angle_gamma   90.00
#
_symmetry.space_group_name_H-M   'P 1'
#
loop_
_entity.id
_entity.type
_entity.pdbx_description
1 polymer ?
#
loop_
_entity_poly.entity_id
_entity_poly.type
_entity_poly.pdbx_seq_one_letter_code
_entity_poly.pdbx_strand_id
1 'polypeptide(L)'
;CGLCHSVQGTELKMIEGGFPNADVKKGESLEFYHSVCPVFYYKDEKKHDIWGNIKKALIGYSSDKKIRFKAASGGALTEISCYLLENKKVDAIIHTTYDPNDPTKTISCISTTVEEVISRCGSRYGISVPLKDILQMVQSNKKYAFVGKPCDVMALRRYLNKDEKLTKSIIYLLYYLFDLFSSVFR
;
A
#
# COMPACT_ATOMS: atom_id res chain seq x y z
N CYS A 1 4.83 6.91 2.70
CA CYS A 1 4.80 5.44 2.64
C CYS A 1 5.62 4.76 3.76
N GLY A 2 6.74 5.33 4.20
CA GLY A 2 7.56 4.80 5.29
C GLY A 2 8.64 3.78 4.87
N LEU A 3 8.80 3.48 3.59
CA LEU A 3 9.79 2.50 3.12
C LEU A 3 11.23 2.84 3.55
N CYS A 4 11.61 4.11 3.50
CA CYS A 4 12.93 4.58 3.93
C CYS A 4 13.19 4.28 5.42
N HIS A 5 12.18 4.36 6.27
CA HIS A 5 12.29 3.93 7.67
C HIS A 5 12.59 2.44 7.77
N SER A 6 11.83 1.60 7.08
CA SER A 6 11.99 0.14 7.13
C SER A 6 13.35 -0.33 6.62
N VAL A 7 13.86 0.29 5.54
CA VAL A 7 15.08 -0.18 4.86
C VAL A 7 16.35 0.45 5.42
N GLN A 8 16.31 1.74 5.77
CA GLN A 8 17.49 2.51 6.20
C GLN A 8 17.41 3.03 7.64
N GLY A 9 16.32 2.75 8.36
CA GLY A 9 16.13 3.29 9.71
C GLY A 9 15.89 4.80 9.76
N THR A 10 15.55 5.43 8.61
CA THR A 10 15.31 6.87 8.54
C THR A 10 14.19 7.28 9.49
N GLU A 11 14.43 8.28 10.32
CA GLU A 11 13.43 8.80 11.24
C GLU A 11 12.27 9.44 10.48
N LEU A 12 11.04 9.15 10.91
CA LEU A 12 9.84 9.79 10.38
C LEU A 12 9.36 10.84 11.37
N LYS A 13 9.61 12.11 11.07
CA LYS A 13 9.15 13.25 11.88
C LYS A 13 7.77 13.72 11.40
N MET A 14 6.90 14.01 12.36
CA MET A 14 5.62 14.64 12.05
C MET A 14 5.85 16.13 11.80
N ILE A 15 5.45 16.60 10.61
CA ILE A 15 5.48 18.02 10.25
C ILE A 15 4.14 18.69 10.55
N GLU A 16 4.09 20.00 10.44
CA GLU A 16 2.85 20.77 10.55
C GLU A 16 1.78 20.20 9.60
N GLY A 17 0.55 20.04 10.09
CA GLY A 17 -0.52 19.32 9.39
C GLY A 17 -0.55 17.82 9.62
N GLY A 18 0.32 17.26 10.47
CA GLY A 18 0.27 15.87 10.92
C GLY A 18 0.83 14.84 9.93
N PHE A 19 1.53 15.27 8.87
CA PHE A 19 2.11 14.33 7.90
C PHE A 19 3.50 13.85 8.32
N PRO A 20 3.78 12.53 8.24
CA PRO A 20 5.13 12.02 8.48
C PRO A 20 6.04 12.35 7.30
N ASN A 21 7.15 12.98 7.60
CA ASN A 21 8.21 13.29 6.65
C ASN A 21 9.50 12.56 7.03
N ALA A 22 10.24 12.07 6.03
CA ALA A 22 11.53 11.44 6.25
C ALA A 22 12.57 12.49 6.62
N ASP A 23 13.19 12.34 7.79
CA ASP A 23 14.29 13.19 8.24
C ASP A 23 15.61 12.64 7.68
N VAL A 24 15.96 13.07 6.48
CA VAL A 24 17.20 12.67 5.81
C VAL A 24 18.32 13.53 6.37
N LYS A 25 19.26 12.92 7.11
CA LYS A 25 20.38 13.62 7.72
C LYS A 25 21.36 14.12 6.65
N LYS A 26 21.97 15.26 6.92
CA LYS A 26 23.02 15.82 6.08
C LYS A 26 24.21 14.84 6.01
N GLY A 27 24.54 14.38 4.78
CA GLY A 27 25.58 13.38 4.53
C GLY A 27 25.07 11.96 4.26
N GLU A 28 23.79 11.68 4.42
CA GLU A 28 23.20 10.42 3.94
C GLU A 28 23.14 10.40 2.41
N SER A 29 23.41 9.21 1.84
CA SER A 29 23.27 9.04 0.40
C SER A 29 21.82 9.20 -0.03
N LEU A 30 21.54 10.15 -0.89
CA LEU A 30 20.23 10.35 -1.50
C LEU A 30 19.90 9.31 -2.58
N GLU A 31 20.86 8.47 -2.96
CA GLU A 31 20.72 7.50 -4.04
C GLU A 31 19.55 6.54 -3.80
N PHE A 32 19.42 6.03 -2.58
CA PHE A 32 18.30 5.17 -2.21
C PHE A 32 16.96 5.88 -2.43
N TYR A 33 16.81 7.10 -1.92
CA TYR A 33 15.57 7.86 -2.05
C TYR A 33 15.23 8.13 -3.50
N HIS A 34 16.22 8.55 -4.30
CA HIS A 34 16.05 8.79 -5.74
C HIS A 34 15.65 7.52 -6.47
N SER A 35 16.08 6.35 -6.01
CA SER A 35 15.83 5.09 -6.69
C SER A 35 14.46 4.48 -6.38
N VAL A 36 13.86 4.75 -5.21
CA VAL A 36 12.61 4.11 -4.77
C VAL A 36 11.47 5.08 -4.48
N CYS A 37 11.78 6.30 -3.98
CA CYS A 37 10.77 7.23 -3.52
C CYS A 37 10.02 7.89 -4.69
N PRO A 38 8.68 7.82 -4.74
CA PRO A 38 7.90 8.43 -5.81
C PRO A 38 8.06 9.94 -5.93
N VAL A 39 8.38 10.63 -4.84
CA VAL A 39 8.60 12.09 -4.82
C VAL A 39 9.77 12.50 -5.71
N PHE A 40 10.83 11.68 -5.74
CA PHE A 40 12.03 11.97 -6.55
C PHE A 40 12.00 11.33 -7.93
N TYR A 41 11.06 10.45 -8.19
CA TYR A 41 11.06 9.64 -9.39
C TYR A 41 9.75 9.77 -10.19
N TYR A 42 9.32 10.94 -10.44
CA TYR A 42 8.25 11.15 -11.41
C TYR A 42 8.88 11.40 -12.78
N LYS A 43 9.07 10.34 -13.58
CA LYS A 43 9.39 10.47 -14.99
C LYS A 43 8.11 10.38 -15.79
N ASP A 44 7.90 11.38 -16.62
CA ASP A 44 6.83 11.38 -17.61
C ASP A 44 7.26 10.50 -18.80
N GLU A 45 6.98 9.20 -18.70
CA GLU A 45 7.14 8.30 -19.85
C GLU A 45 5.98 8.56 -20.82
N LYS A 46 6.24 8.45 -22.13
CA LYS A 46 5.22 8.62 -23.18
C LYS A 46 3.96 7.83 -22.84
N LYS A 47 2.87 8.53 -22.60
CA LYS A 47 1.63 7.99 -22.07
C LYS A 47 0.52 8.09 -23.08
N HIS A 48 -0.43 7.20 -22.98
CA HIS A 48 -1.76 7.44 -23.50
C HIS A 48 -2.35 8.71 -22.85
N ASP A 49 -2.94 9.60 -23.65
CA ASP A 49 -3.24 10.99 -23.30
C ASP A 49 -3.95 11.23 -21.96
N ILE A 50 -4.80 10.30 -21.50
CA ILE A 50 -5.58 10.46 -20.26
C ILE A 50 -5.20 9.42 -19.22
N TRP A 51 -5.04 8.16 -19.62
CA TRP A 51 -4.97 7.02 -18.70
C TRP A 51 -3.59 6.40 -18.53
N GLY A 52 -2.59 6.84 -19.29
CA GLY A 52 -1.26 6.22 -19.29
C GLY A 52 -1.25 4.82 -19.92
N ASN A 53 -0.30 3.98 -19.51
CA ASN A 53 -0.15 2.62 -20.04
C ASN A 53 -1.11 1.64 -19.32
N ILE A 54 -2.30 1.44 -19.87
CA ILE A 54 -3.28 0.48 -19.36
C ILE A 54 -3.29 -0.77 -20.24
N LYS A 55 -3.11 -1.94 -19.63
CA LYS A 55 -3.27 -3.22 -20.33
C LYS A 55 -4.73 -3.62 -20.50
N LYS A 56 -5.55 -3.40 -19.48
CA LYS A 56 -6.97 -3.75 -19.48
C LYS A 56 -7.70 -2.90 -18.43
N ALA A 57 -8.87 -2.38 -18.80
CA ALA A 57 -9.79 -1.72 -17.89
C ALA A 57 -11.04 -2.60 -17.72
N LEU A 58 -11.48 -2.78 -16.49
CA LEU A 58 -12.66 -3.57 -16.14
C LEU A 58 -13.46 -2.80 -15.10
N ILE A 59 -14.78 -2.99 -15.12
CA ILE A 59 -15.70 -2.55 -14.07
C ILE A 59 -16.15 -3.80 -13.33
N GLY A 60 -16.10 -3.76 -11.99
CA GLY A 60 -16.48 -4.90 -11.18
C GLY A 60 -16.83 -4.51 -9.75
N TYR A 61 -17.48 -5.41 -9.06
CA TYR A 61 -17.82 -5.32 -7.64
C TYR A 61 -17.89 -6.73 -7.06
N SER A 62 -17.87 -6.83 -5.72
CA SER A 62 -18.02 -8.10 -5.03
C SER A 62 -19.42 -8.70 -5.27
N SER A 63 -19.47 -9.97 -5.60
CA SER A 63 -20.72 -10.74 -5.66
C SER A 63 -21.26 -11.09 -4.26
N ASP A 64 -20.39 -11.14 -3.25
CA ASP A 64 -20.79 -11.31 -1.86
C ASP A 64 -21.43 -10.01 -1.33
N LYS A 65 -22.71 -10.13 -0.93
CA LYS A 65 -23.50 -8.99 -0.44
C LYS A 65 -22.94 -8.39 0.85
N LYS A 66 -22.30 -9.20 1.72
CA LYS A 66 -21.69 -8.72 2.96
C LYS A 66 -20.46 -7.89 2.67
N ILE A 67 -19.59 -8.38 1.79
CA ILE A 67 -18.39 -7.64 1.35
C ILE A 67 -18.82 -6.37 0.63
N ARG A 68 -19.75 -6.45 -0.30
CA ARG A 68 -20.24 -5.31 -1.07
C ARG A 68 -20.84 -4.20 -0.20
N PHE A 69 -21.55 -4.56 0.87
CA PHE A 69 -22.16 -3.61 1.79
C PHE A 69 -21.12 -2.99 2.74
N LYS A 70 -20.18 -3.80 3.25
CA LYS A 70 -19.23 -3.39 4.28
C LYS A 70 -18.00 -2.69 3.72
N ALA A 71 -17.53 -3.10 2.56
CA ALA A 71 -16.31 -2.58 1.93
C ALA A 71 -16.58 -1.33 1.09
N ALA A 72 -15.52 -0.56 0.83
CA ALA A 72 -15.59 0.60 -0.05
C ALA A 72 -15.55 0.21 -1.54
N SER A 73 -16.04 1.10 -2.39
CA SER A 73 -15.95 0.99 -3.86
C SER A 73 -16.42 -0.35 -4.41
N GLY A 74 -17.57 -0.83 -3.92
CA GLY A 74 -18.16 -2.10 -4.35
C GLY A 74 -17.44 -3.35 -3.84
N GLY A 75 -16.40 -3.21 -3.01
CA GLY A 75 -15.70 -4.32 -2.35
C GLY A 75 -14.68 -5.06 -3.24
N ALA A 76 -14.34 -4.55 -4.42
CA ALA A 76 -13.49 -5.27 -5.36
C ALA A 76 -12.12 -5.67 -4.78
N LEU A 77 -11.40 -4.76 -4.11
CA LEU A 77 -10.12 -5.09 -3.48
C LEU A 77 -10.25 -6.07 -2.31
N THR A 78 -11.31 -5.95 -1.52
CA THR A 78 -11.60 -6.89 -0.43
C THR A 78 -11.88 -8.28 -0.99
N GLU A 79 -12.70 -8.39 -2.02
CA GLU A 79 -13.00 -9.65 -2.71
C GLU A 79 -11.75 -10.30 -3.29
N ILE A 80 -10.91 -9.53 -4.00
CA ILE A 80 -9.64 -10.02 -4.54
C ILE A 80 -8.74 -10.54 -3.41
N SER A 81 -8.66 -9.81 -2.30
CA SER A 81 -7.86 -10.23 -1.14
C SER A 81 -8.37 -11.54 -0.51
N CYS A 82 -9.69 -11.67 -0.35
CA CYS A 82 -10.32 -12.91 0.12
C CYS A 82 -10.04 -14.07 -0.85
N TYR A 83 -10.25 -13.86 -2.14
CA TYR A 83 -9.97 -14.85 -3.18
C TYR A 83 -8.51 -15.35 -3.14
N LEU A 84 -7.54 -14.45 -2.96
CA LEU A 84 -6.13 -14.82 -2.89
C LEU A 84 -5.83 -15.72 -1.69
N LEU A 85 -6.45 -15.48 -0.54
CA LEU A 85 -6.32 -16.32 0.66
C LEU A 85 -7.03 -17.66 0.49
N GLU A 86 -8.31 -17.67 0.09
CA GLU A 86 -9.12 -18.89 -0.08
C GLU A 86 -8.50 -19.88 -1.07
N ASN A 87 -7.93 -19.34 -2.16
CA ASN A 87 -7.29 -20.16 -3.19
C ASN A 87 -5.80 -20.42 -2.90
N LYS A 88 -5.32 -20.11 -1.69
CA LYS A 88 -3.94 -20.33 -1.26
C LYS A 88 -2.90 -19.76 -2.22
N LYS A 89 -3.25 -18.65 -2.88
CA LYS A 89 -2.31 -17.91 -3.75
C LYS A 89 -1.30 -17.13 -2.90
N VAL A 90 -1.74 -16.69 -1.71
CA VAL A 90 -0.92 -16.06 -0.69
C VAL A 90 -1.25 -16.64 0.69
N ASP A 91 -0.32 -16.52 1.62
CA ASP A 91 -0.49 -16.92 3.01
C ASP A 91 -1.08 -15.78 3.85
N ALA A 92 -0.91 -14.54 3.41
CA ALA A 92 -1.42 -13.39 4.12
C ALA A 92 -1.56 -12.14 3.22
N ILE A 93 -2.38 -11.19 3.69
CA ILE A 93 -2.57 -9.87 3.11
C ILE A 93 -1.97 -8.83 4.05
N ILE A 94 -1.05 -8.01 3.53
CA ILE A 94 -0.53 -6.83 4.23
C ILE A 94 -1.35 -5.63 3.77
N HIS A 95 -2.03 -4.97 4.69
CA HIS A 95 -2.88 -3.82 4.40
C HIS A 95 -2.97 -2.86 5.59
N THR A 96 -3.75 -1.81 5.46
CA THR A 96 -3.91 -0.77 6.50
C THR A 96 -5.25 -0.92 7.21
N THR A 97 -5.25 -0.77 8.53
CA THR A 97 -6.45 -0.68 9.36
C THR A 97 -6.37 0.51 10.31
N TYR A 98 -7.41 0.78 11.09
CA TYR A 98 -7.35 1.75 12.18
C TYR A 98 -6.53 1.21 13.35
N ASP A 99 -5.93 2.11 14.12
CA ASP A 99 -5.27 1.76 15.37
C ASP A 99 -6.38 1.51 16.43
N PRO A 100 -6.42 0.32 17.07
CA PRO A 100 -7.41 0.04 18.11
C PRO A 100 -7.34 0.97 19.32
N ASN A 101 -6.16 1.54 19.58
CA ASN A 101 -5.94 2.44 20.73
C ASN A 101 -6.23 3.91 20.38
N ASP A 102 -6.16 4.26 19.10
CA ASP A 102 -6.44 5.60 18.59
C ASP A 102 -7.08 5.51 17.21
N PRO A 103 -8.41 5.45 17.12
CA PRO A 103 -9.13 5.29 15.84
C PRO A 103 -8.90 6.41 14.82
N THR A 104 -8.30 7.53 15.24
CA THR A 104 -7.88 8.61 14.33
C THR A 104 -6.62 8.28 13.55
N LYS A 105 -5.88 7.26 13.97
CA LYS A 105 -4.64 6.79 13.34
C LYS A 105 -4.85 5.50 12.56
N THR A 106 -3.94 5.25 11.67
CA THR A 106 -3.87 4.02 10.89
C THR A 106 -2.60 3.26 11.17
N ILE A 107 -2.69 1.94 11.18
CA ILE A 107 -1.57 1.01 11.31
C ILE A 107 -1.56 0.01 10.16
N SER A 108 -0.37 -0.50 9.84
CA SER A 108 -0.23 -1.66 8.97
C SER A 108 -0.56 -2.93 9.73
N CYS A 109 -1.23 -3.84 9.07
CA CYS A 109 -1.60 -5.13 9.66
C CYS A 109 -1.42 -6.27 8.66
N ILE A 110 -1.38 -7.49 9.20
CA ILE A 110 -1.38 -8.73 8.43
C ILE A 110 -2.71 -9.42 8.70
N SER A 111 -3.39 -9.84 7.63
CA SER A 111 -4.58 -10.70 7.69
C SER A 111 -4.27 -12.04 7.05
N THR A 112 -4.54 -13.12 7.77
CA THR A 112 -4.28 -14.51 7.36
C THR A 112 -5.57 -15.26 7.06
N THR A 113 -6.71 -14.69 7.42
CA THR A 113 -8.03 -15.27 7.17
C THR A 113 -8.95 -14.27 6.46
N VAL A 114 -9.98 -14.81 5.82
CA VAL A 114 -11.02 -14.03 5.14
C VAL A 114 -11.76 -13.13 6.13
N GLU A 115 -12.07 -13.64 7.30
CA GLU A 115 -12.75 -12.92 8.38
C GLU A 115 -11.96 -11.70 8.84
N GLU A 116 -10.63 -11.85 8.96
CA GLU A 116 -9.74 -10.74 9.30
C GLU A 116 -9.75 -9.66 8.21
N VAL A 117 -9.68 -10.05 6.93
CA VAL A 117 -9.75 -9.12 5.80
C VAL A 117 -11.08 -8.37 5.82
N ILE A 118 -12.20 -9.08 5.97
CA ILE A 118 -13.55 -8.48 6.00
C ILE A 118 -13.74 -7.59 7.25
N SER A 119 -13.19 -7.97 8.39
CA SER A 119 -13.29 -7.16 9.60
C SER A 119 -12.57 -5.80 9.49
N ARG A 120 -11.50 -5.76 8.70
CA ARG A 120 -10.61 -4.61 8.50
C ARG A 120 -10.87 -3.86 7.19
N CYS A 121 -11.88 -4.24 6.42
CA CYS A 121 -12.20 -3.60 5.14
C CYS A 121 -12.82 -2.19 5.34
N GLY A 122 -12.98 -1.48 4.23
CA GLY A 122 -13.51 -0.11 4.19
C GLY A 122 -12.41 0.95 4.04
N SER A 123 -12.81 2.14 3.61
CA SER A 123 -11.88 3.26 3.42
C SER A 123 -11.38 3.82 4.75
N ARG A 124 -10.11 4.23 4.75
CA ARG A 124 -9.46 4.90 5.87
C ARG A 124 -8.95 6.25 5.39
N TYR A 125 -9.58 7.31 5.87
CA TYR A 125 -9.27 8.69 5.48
C TYR A 125 -8.25 9.32 6.44
N GLY A 126 -7.31 8.52 6.92
CA GLY A 126 -6.24 8.94 7.81
C GLY A 126 -4.87 8.88 7.13
N ILE A 127 -3.91 9.55 7.77
CA ILE A 127 -2.50 9.48 7.35
C ILE A 127 -1.98 8.06 7.58
N SER A 128 -1.36 7.49 6.57
CA SER A 128 -0.82 6.12 6.66
C SER A 128 0.60 6.02 6.12
N VAL A 129 1.39 5.18 6.80
CA VAL A 129 2.78 4.85 6.45
C VAL A 129 2.94 3.33 6.34
N PRO A 130 2.23 2.68 5.38
CA PRO A 130 2.04 1.23 5.38
C PRO A 130 3.31 0.41 5.15
N LEU A 131 4.40 1.03 4.71
CA LEU A 131 5.68 0.37 4.48
C LEU A 131 6.69 0.60 5.62
N LYS A 132 6.28 1.28 6.71
CA LYS A 132 7.18 1.61 7.81
C LYS A 132 7.87 0.38 8.41
N ASP A 133 7.12 -0.71 8.57
CA ASP A 133 7.60 -1.92 9.21
C ASP A 133 7.59 -3.13 8.24
N ILE A 134 7.59 -2.89 6.93
CA ILE A 134 7.38 -3.93 5.91
C ILE A 134 8.41 -5.06 5.99
N LEU A 135 9.68 -4.76 6.25
CA LEU A 135 10.72 -5.77 6.35
C LEU A 135 10.57 -6.65 7.61
N GLN A 136 9.99 -6.12 8.68
CA GLN A 136 9.72 -6.86 9.91
C GLN A 136 8.45 -7.72 9.78
N MET A 137 7.50 -7.29 8.95
CA MET A 137 6.24 -7.99 8.73
C MET A 137 6.38 -9.21 7.83
N VAL A 138 7.38 -9.23 6.93
CA VAL A 138 7.53 -10.26 5.90
C VAL A 138 8.45 -11.38 6.37
N GLN A 139 7.96 -12.60 6.36
CA GLN A 139 8.74 -13.83 6.60
C GLN A 139 9.12 -14.46 5.25
N SER A 140 10.36 -14.90 5.11
CA SER A 140 10.91 -15.39 3.83
C SER A 140 10.27 -16.69 3.30
N ASN A 141 9.56 -17.42 4.16
CA ASN A 141 8.88 -18.67 3.81
C ASN A 141 7.38 -18.51 3.51
N LYS A 142 6.89 -17.28 3.49
CA LYS A 142 5.47 -16.97 3.25
C LYS A 142 5.30 -16.06 2.04
N LYS A 143 4.13 -16.18 1.41
CA LYS A 143 3.70 -15.38 0.27
C LYS A 143 2.65 -14.35 0.71
N TYR A 144 2.82 -13.13 0.25
CA TYR A 144 1.97 -12.01 0.64
C TYR A 144 1.40 -11.30 -0.57
N ALA A 145 0.20 -10.74 -0.41
CA ALA A 145 -0.28 -9.64 -1.21
C ALA A 145 -0.21 -8.35 -0.38
N PHE A 146 0.26 -7.28 -0.98
CA PHE A 146 0.27 -5.96 -0.37
C PHE A 146 -0.83 -5.08 -0.97
N VAL A 147 -1.61 -4.43 -0.11
CA VAL A 147 -2.65 -3.47 -0.49
C VAL A 147 -2.28 -2.09 0.05
N GLY A 148 -2.12 -1.10 -0.84
CA GLY A 148 -1.73 0.26 -0.46
C GLY A 148 -2.19 1.33 -1.45
N LYS A 149 -1.74 2.57 -1.23
CA LYS A 149 -1.94 3.66 -2.18
C LYS A 149 -0.99 3.53 -3.38
N PRO A 150 -1.26 4.16 -4.52
CA PRO A 150 -0.37 4.10 -5.69
C PRO A 150 1.08 4.44 -5.38
N CYS A 151 1.33 5.46 -4.54
CA CYS A 151 2.68 5.83 -4.13
C CYS A 151 3.36 4.76 -3.26
N ASP A 152 2.63 4.05 -2.40
CA ASP A 152 3.15 2.95 -1.59
C ASP A 152 3.54 1.77 -2.49
N VAL A 153 2.65 1.39 -3.39
CA VAL A 153 2.89 0.30 -4.36
C VAL A 153 4.04 0.64 -5.29
N MET A 154 4.15 1.88 -5.75
CA MET A 154 5.25 2.32 -6.61
C MET A 154 6.60 2.22 -5.89
N ALA A 155 6.68 2.71 -4.66
CA ALA A 155 7.90 2.63 -3.85
C ALA A 155 8.29 1.17 -3.60
N LEU A 156 7.33 0.35 -3.17
CA LEU A 156 7.57 -1.06 -2.88
C LEU A 156 8.00 -1.83 -4.13
N ARG A 157 7.32 -1.66 -5.26
CA ARG A 157 7.69 -2.32 -6.53
C ARG A 157 9.13 -2.02 -6.95
N ARG A 158 9.58 -0.78 -6.77
CA ARG A 158 10.97 -0.41 -7.10
C ARG A 158 11.97 -1.04 -6.16
N TYR A 159 11.61 -1.12 -4.89
CA TYR A 159 12.46 -1.79 -3.92
C TYR A 159 12.52 -3.29 -4.17
N LEU A 160 11.41 -3.93 -4.50
CA LEU A 160 11.36 -5.35 -4.88
C LEU A 160 12.31 -5.69 -6.03
N ASN A 161 12.46 -4.82 -7.01
CA ASN A 161 13.40 -5.01 -8.12
C ASN A 161 14.89 -5.08 -7.66
N LYS A 162 15.18 -4.71 -6.42
CA LYS A 162 16.51 -4.70 -5.82
C LYS A 162 16.70 -5.75 -4.73
N ASP A 163 15.62 -6.36 -4.27
CA ASP A 163 15.60 -7.33 -3.17
C ASP A 163 14.90 -8.63 -3.61
N GLU A 164 15.70 -9.60 -4.06
CA GLU A 164 15.16 -10.89 -4.54
C GLU A 164 14.41 -11.68 -3.47
N LYS A 165 14.81 -11.56 -2.19
CA LYS A 165 14.15 -12.29 -1.11
C LYS A 165 12.75 -11.75 -0.89
N LEU A 166 12.63 -10.44 -0.81
CA LEU A 166 11.35 -9.79 -0.61
C LEU A 166 10.44 -9.97 -1.84
N THR A 167 11.01 -9.97 -3.05
CA THR A 167 10.28 -10.23 -4.30
C THR A 167 9.63 -11.61 -4.32
N LYS A 168 10.32 -12.62 -3.79
CA LYS A 168 9.76 -13.98 -3.68
C LYS A 168 8.64 -14.07 -2.65
N SER A 169 8.64 -13.18 -1.67
CA SER A 169 7.62 -13.14 -0.61
C SER A 169 6.42 -12.26 -0.96
N ILE A 170 6.62 -11.08 -1.52
CA ILE A 170 5.49 -10.19 -1.90
C ILE A 170 5.20 -10.36 -3.39
N ILE A 171 4.21 -11.19 -3.70
CA ILE A 171 3.91 -11.64 -5.07
C ILE A 171 2.76 -10.89 -5.75
N TYR A 172 1.92 -10.20 -4.99
CA TYR A 172 0.86 -9.35 -5.51
C TYR A 172 0.93 -7.95 -4.90
N LEU A 173 0.76 -6.95 -5.77
CA LEU A 173 0.68 -5.54 -5.40
C LEU A 173 -0.67 -5.00 -5.86
N LEU A 174 -1.53 -4.68 -4.93
CA LEU A 174 -2.86 -4.15 -5.15
C LEU A 174 -2.92 -2.70 -4.67
N TYR A 175 -3.60 -1.84 -5.42
CA TYR A 175 -3.78 -0.45 -5.01
C TYR A 175 -5.16 0.07 -5.37
N TYR A 176 -5.57 1.09 -4.65
CA TYR A 176 -6.78 1.84 -4.89
C TYR A 176 -6.44 3.29 -5.22
N LEU A 177 -7.19 3.88 -6.11
CA LEU A 177 -7.13 5.31 -6.38
C LEU A 177 -8.17 6.00 -5.49
N PHE A 178 -7.73 7.01 -4.74
CA PHE A 178 -8.65 7.96 -4.15
C PHE A 178 -8.96 9.03 -5.19
N ASP A 179 -10.23 9.29 -5.40
CA ASP A 179 -10.66 10.50 -6.08
C ASP A 179 -10.56 11.69 -5.09
N LEU A 180 -9.36 12.23 -4.96
CA LEU A 180 -9.09 13.44 -4.17
C LEU A 180 -9.33 14.73 -4.96
N PHE A 181 -9.87 14.63 -6.17
CA PHE A 181 -10.02 15.79 -7.06
C PHE A 181 -11.19 16.72 -6.73
N SER A 182 -12.00 16.43 -5.72
CA SER A 182 -13.13 17.30 -5.38
C SER A 182 -12.83 18.43 -4.40
N SER A 183 -11.65 18.55 -3.82
CA SER A 183 -11.40 19.50 -2.73
C SER A 183 -10.12 20.34 -2.77
N VAL A 184 -9.30 20.26 -3.82
CA VAL A 184 -8.02 21.01 -3.88
C VAL A 184 -8.06 22.23 -4.84
N PHE A 185 -9.15 22.43 -5.57
CA PHE A 185 -9.35 23.64 -6.39
C PHE A 185 -10.63 24.36 -5.97
N ARG A 186 -10.56 25.06 -4.86
CA ARG A 186 -11.34 26.28 -4.59
C ARG A 186 -10.47 27.29 -3.90
#